data_e53218ce89ad8ee103fa31e22e220a37
#
_entry.id   e53218ce89ad8ee103fa31e22e220a37
#
_cell.length_a   1.000
_cell.length_b   1.000
_cell.length_c   1.000
_cell.angle_alpha   90.00
_cell.angle_beta   90.00
_cell.angle_gamma   90.00
#
_symmetry.space_group_name_H-M   'P 1'
#
loop_
_entity.id
_entity.type
_entity.pdbx_description
1 polymer ?
#
loop_
_entity_poly.entity_id
_entity_poly.type
_entity_poly.pdbx_seq_one_letter_code
_entity_poly.pdbx_strand_id
1 'polypeptide(L)'
;MNQEQFGQFWTQLKLALKAEWPKITDEDLTEINGDLGRFQKVVHTRYGEAKQNDVVTWVNRRYSHWTGNYVGYKDPAPKSE
;
A
#
# COMPACT_ATOMS: atom_id res chain seq x y z
N MET A 1 2.21 6.62 -8.69
CA MET A 1 1.53 7.49 -7.70
C MET A 1 2.56 8.41 -7.10
N ASN A 2 2.22 9.69 -6.93
CA ASN A 2 3.14 10.65 -6.33
C ASN A 2 2.80 10.84 -4.85
N GLN A 3 3.58 11.71 -4.19
CA GLN A 3 3.42 11.93 -2.75
C GLN A 3 2.02 12.43 -2.40
N GLU A 4 1.50 13.36 -3.18
CA GLU A 4 0.18 13.91 -2.90
C GLU A 4 -0.90 12.85 -3.02
N GLN A 5 -0.83 12.04 -4.07
CA GLN A 5 -1.79 10.96 -4.27
C GLN A 5 -1.69 9.92 -3.16
N PHE A 6 -0.46 9.58 -2.78
CA PHE A 6 -0.26 8.61 -1.72
C PHE A 6 -0.84 9.13 -0.40
N GLY A 7 -0.61 10.38 -0.08
CA GLY A 7 -1.12 10.98 1.15
C GLY A 7 -2.64 10.96 1.21
N GLN A 8 -3.29 11.27 0.09
CA GLN A 8 -4.74 11.26 0.03
C GLN A 8 -5.31 9.85 0.16
N PHE A 9 -4.59 8.87 -0.39
CA PHE A 9 -5.03 7.48 -0.35
C PHE A 9 -4.71 6.79 0.96
N TRP A 10 -3.81 7.36 1.76
CA TRP A 10 -3.25 6.67 2.93
C TRP A 10 -4.31 6.17 3.90
N THR A 11 -5.32 6.99 4.19
CA THR A 11 -6.37 6.61 5.12
C THR A 11 -7.11 5.35 4.65
N GLN A 12 -7.30 5.24 3.33
CA GLN A 12 -7.96 4.07 2.75
C GLN A 12 -7.02 2.87 2.65
N LEU A 13 -5.72 3.15 2.55
CA LEU A 13 -4.73 2.12 2.28
C LEU A 13 -4.24 1.41 3.53
N LYS A 14 -4.07 2.13 4.64
CA LYS A 14 -3.28 1.62 5.75
C LYS A 14 -3.82 0.32 6.35
N LEU A 15 -5.11 0.19 6.49
CA LEU A 15 -5.68 -1.03 7.06
C LEU A 15 -5.51 -2.21 6.12
N ALA A 16 -5.74 -1.99 4.82
CA ALA A 16 -5.56 -3.02 3.83
C ALA A 16 -4.08 -3.42 3.73
N LEU A 17 -3.20 -2.44 3.83
CA LEU A 17 -1.76 -2.69 3.79
C LEU A 17 -1.35 -3.62 4.92
N LYS A 18 -1.80 -3.34 6.13
CA LYS A 18 -1.47 -4.18 7.28
C LYS A 18 -2.03 -5.59 7.11
N ALA A 19 -3.24 -5.71 6.60
CA ALA A 19 -3.88 -7.01 6.43
C ALA A 19 -3.15 -7.86 5.38
N GLU A 20 -2.73 -7.24 4.29
CA GLU A 20 -2.08 -7.95 3.19
C GLU A 20 -0.59 -8.18 3.47
N TRP A 21 0.05 -7.25 4.16
CA TRP A 21 1.49 -7.26 4.40
C TRP A 21 1.76 -7.20 5.90
N PRO A 22 1.55 -8.32 6.61
CA PRO A 22 1.55 -8.30 8.09
C PRO A 22 2.88 -8.01 8.75
N LYS A 23 3.98 -8.05 8.00
CA LYS A 23 5.27 -7.62 8.57
C LYS A 23 5.30 -6.13 8.85
N ILE A 24 4.40 -5.38 8.22
CA ILE A 24 4.26 -3.95 8.49
C ILE A 24 3.41 -3.80 9.75
N THR A 25 3.98 -3.23 10.78
CA THR A 25 3.34 -3.12 12.09
C THR A 25 2.54 -1.84 12.23
N ASP A 26 1.75 -1.74 13.30
CA ASP A 26 1.04 -0.50 13.62
C ASP A 26 2.03 0.65 13.79
N GLU A 27 3.16 0.40 14.41
CA GLU A 27 4.20 1.42 14.56
C GLU A 27 4.72 1.89 13.22
N ASP A 28 4.90 0.94 12.29
CA ASP A 28 5.33 1.28 10.93
C ASP A 28 4.30 2.16 10.25
N LEU A 29 3.01 1.86 10.42
CA LEU A 29 1.96 2.67 9.83
C LEU A 29 1.99 4.10 10.37
N THR A 30 2.22 4.24 11.66
CA THR A 30 2.35 5.55 12.29
C THR A 30 3.57 6.30 11.75
N GLU A 31 4.66 5.59 11.58
CA GLU A 31 5.89 6.15 11.03
C GLU A 31 5.67 6.67 9.62
N ILE A 32 5.01 5.87 8.78
CA ILE A 32 4.74 6.24 7.40
C ILE A 32 3.84 7.48 7.34
N ASN A 33 2.74 7.46 8.05
CA ASN A 33 1.83 8.59 8.19
C ASN A 33 1.56 9.32 6.88
N GLY A 34 1.34 8.55 5.80
CA GLY A 34 1.03 9.12 4.52
C GLY A 34 2.22 9.63 3.72
N ASP A 35 3.43 9.38 4.17
CA ASP A 35 4.65 9.82 3.48
C ASP A 35 5.17 8.72 2.57
N LEU A 36 5.19 8.98 1.27
CA LEU A 36 5.57 7.98 0.28
C LEU A 36 7.01 7.52 0.47
N GLY A 37 7.93 8.45 0.77
CA GLY A 37 9.32 8.08 0.98
C GLY A 37 9.50 7.17 2.18
N ARG A 38 8.79 7.46 3.26
CA ARG A 38 8.83 6.61 4.45
C ARG A 38 8.22 5.26 4.18
N PHE A 39 7.15 5.21 3.41
CA PHE A 39 6.51 3.96 3.01
C PHE A 39 7.52 3.07 2.30
N GLN A 40 8.22 3.62 1.31
CA GLN A 40 9.19 2.86 0.54
C GLN A 40 10.31 2.34 1.43
N LYS A 41 10.78 3.16 2.37
CA LYS A 41 11.83 2.76 3.28
C LYS A 41 11.39 1.63 4.20
N VAL A 42 10.18 1.74 4.75
CA VAL A 42 9.64 0.71 5.64
C VAL A 42 9.49 -0.60 4.88
N VAL A 43 8.95 -0.55 3.67
CA VAL A 43 8.77 -1.75 2.87
C VAL A 43 10.13 -2.41 2.59
N HIS A 44 11.12 -1.62 2.24
CA HIS A 44 12.45 -2.15 2.00
C HIS A 44 13.01 -2.83 3.24
N THR A 45 12.81 -2.21 4.40
CA THR A 45 13.32 -2.74 5.66
C THR A 45 12.63 -4.05 6.04
N ARG A 46 11.31 -4.13 5.83
CA ARG A 46 10.53 -5.30 6.27
C ARG A 46 10.56 -6.45 5.30
N TYR A 47 10.59 -6.16 3.99
CA TYR A 47 10.44 -7.18 2.96
C TYR A 47 11.65 -7.31 2.04
N GLY A 48 12.51 -6.31 2.02
CA GLY A 48 13.67 -6.31 1.15
C GLY A 48 13.34 -5.86 -0.25
N GLU A 49 14.39 -5.67 -1.04
CA GLU A 49 14.26 -5.12 -2.38
C GLU A 49 13.43 -6.01 -3.29
N ALA A 50 13.58 -7.32 -3.16
CA ALA A 50 12.88 -8.26 -4.04
C ALA A 50 11.37 -8.17 -3.90
N LYS A 51 10.88 -7.92 -2.68
CA LYS A 51 9.45 -7.84 -2.43
C LYS A 51 8.91 -6.42 -2.55
N GLN A 52 9.78 -5.43 -2.54
CA GLN A 52 9.35 -4.04 -2.58
C GLN A 52 8.50 -3.75 -3.82
N ASN A 53 8.89 -4.30 -4.97
CA ASN A 53 8.13 -4.11 -6.20
C ASN A 53 6.74 -4.73 -6.10
N ASP A 54 6.62 -5.88 -5.44
CA ASP A 54 5.33 -6.52 -5.26
C ASP A 54 4.40 -5.65 -4.43
N VAL A 55 4.93 -5.09 -3.34
CA VAL A 55 4.13 -4.22 -2.48
C VAL A 55 3.70 -2.97 -3.23
N VAL A 56 4.62 -2.35 -3.95
CA VAL A 56 4.31 -1.12 -4.70
C VAL A 56 3.28 -1.40 -5.79
N THR A 57 3.41 -2.52 -6.49
CA THR A 57 2.45 -2.90 -7.52
C THR A 57 1.07 -3.10 -6.90
N TRP A 58 1.01 -3.77 -5.76
CA TRP A 58 -0.24 -4.00 -5.05
C TRP A 58 -0.90 -2.67 -4.64
N VAL A 59 -0.10 -1.76 -4.12
CA VAL A 59 -0.61 -0.45 -3.71
C VAL A 59 -1.16 0.33 -4.91
N ASN A 60 -0.43 0.31 -6.02
CA ASN A 60 -0.86 1.03 -7.23
C ASN A 60 -2.17 0.47 -7.77
N ARG A 61 -2.35 -0.84 -7.72
CA ARG A 61 -3.61 -1.46 -8.16
C ARG A 61 -4.76 -1.01 -7.29
N ARG A 62 -4.57 -0.98 -5.99
CA ARG A 62 -5.62 -0.54 -5.08
C ARG A 62 -5.92 0.94 -5.28
N TYR A 63 -4.90 1.74 -5.51
CA TYR A 63 -5.11 3.15 -5.77
C TYR A 63 -5.95 3.35 -7.03
N SER A 64 -5.63 2.64 -8.10
CA SER A 64 -6.38 2.73 -9.35
C SER A 64 -7.84 2.33 -9.14
N HIS A 65 -8.06 1.27 -8.38
CA HIS A 65 -9.42 0.83 -8.08
C HIS A 65 -10.17 1.88 -7.25
N TRP A 66 -9.49 2.43 -6.25
CA TRP A 66 -10.09 3.41 -5.35
C TRP A 66 -10.50 4.68 -6.11
N THR A 67 -9.68 5.11 -7.04
CA THR A 67 -9.96 6.33 -7.82
C THR A 67 -10.96 6.08 -8.94
N GLY A 68 -11.26 4.82 -9.23
CA GLY A 68 -12.17 4.49 -10.32
C GLY A 68 -11.51 4.57 -11.69
N ASN A 69 -10.20 4.71 -11.74
CA ASN A 69 -9.49 4.83 -13.01
C ASN A 69 -9.24 3.50 -13.68
N TYR A 70 -9.33 2.42 -12.96
CA TYR A 70 -9.06 1.10 -13.51
C TYR A 70 -10.35 0.40 -13.83
N VAL A 71 -10.75 0.51 -15.09
CA VAL A 71 -12.00 -0.10 -15.54
C VAL A 71 -11.87 -1.61 -15.53
N GLY A 72 -12.84 -2.26 -14.90
CA GLY A 72 -12.87 -3.71 -14.85
C GLY A 72 -12.08 -4.35 -13.74
N TYR A 73 -11.30 -3.58 -13.02
CA TYR A 73 -10.58 -4.13 -11.88
C TYR A 73 -11.55 -4.42 -10.75
N LYS A 74 -11.45 -5.59 -10.19
CA LYS A 74 -12.18 -5.93 -8.99
C LYS A 74 -11.17 -6.30 -7.92
N ASP A 75 -11.31 -5.65 -6.78
CA ASP A 75 -10.53 -6.05 -5.63
C ASP A 75 -10.76 -7.53 -5.44
N PRO A 76 -9.70 -8.35 -5.45
CA PRO A 76 -9.90 -9.77 -5.23
C PRO A 76 -10.60 -9.95 -3.92
N ALA A 77 -11.60 -10.78 -3.93
CA ALA A 77 -12.29 -11.08 -2.70
C ALA A 77 -11.23 -11.35 -1.66
N PRO A 78 -11.49 -10.98 -0.43
CA PRO A 78 -10.53 -11.19 0.63
C PRO A 78 -10.14 -12.65 0.59
N LYS A 79 -9.21 -12.82 -0.06
CA LYS A 79 -8.80 -14.18 -0.27
C LYS A 79 -8.02 -14.67 0.92
N SER A 80 -8.41 -13.50 0.59
CA SER A 80 -8.08 -13.61 1.04
C SER A 80 -8.12 -13.93 1.44
N GLU A 81 -8.14 -13.67 1.27
CA GLU A 81 -8.27 -13.67 1.34
C GLU A 81 -8.35 -14.16 1.40
#